data_1f2ac7da148fb6b58e91e0999be7a40d
#
_entry.id   1f2ac7da148fb6b58e91e0999be7a40d
#
_cell.length_a   1.000
_cell.length_b   1.000
_cell.length_c   1.000
_cell.angle_alpha   90.00
_cell.angle_beta   90.00
_cell.angle_gamma   90.00
#
_symmetry.space_group_name_H-M   'P 1'
#
loop_
_entity.id
_entity.type
_entity.pdbx_description
1 polymer ?
#
loop_
_entity_poly.entity_id
_entity_poly.type
_entity_poly.pdbx_seq_one_letter_code
_entity_poly.pdbx_strand_id
1 'polypeptide(L)'
;MARLDNKVAVVTGGASNPSLGRSMSIAFAMEGAKVILTDIDIEGGKKVEDEILSSNGEAFFIEHDVTSAKGWEEVKNKTIERYSKIDILVNNAGIAIIKPLEETSEEEWHKTIDVNLKSIFLGCKTFIPNMREQKSGSIINISSIAGLVGLERCSAYSASKGGVRLLTKSIALEYGEFGIRCNSIHPGFMATNM
;
A
#
# COMPACT_ATOMS: atom_id res chain seq x y z
N MET A 1 7.12 18.86 -17.17
CA MET A 1 7.21 17.43 -17.49
C MET A 1 6.78 16.68 -16.25
N ALA A 2 5.77 15.85 -16.35
CA ALA A 2 5.25 15.08 -15.21
C ALA A 2 6.31 14.05 -14.76
N ARG A 3 6.58 13.96 -13.44
CA ARG A 3 7.65 13.12 -12.88
C ARG A 3 7.40 11.62 -13.00
N LEU A 4 6.14 11.22 -13.14
CA LEU A 4 5.69 9.83 -13.19
C LEU A 4 5.03 9.48 -14.54
N ASP A 5 5.34 10.26 -15.58
CA ASP A 5 4.79 10.04 -16.92
C ASP A 5 5.00 8.59 -17.37
N ASN A 6 3.91 7.96 -17.86
CA ASN A 6 3.88 6.55 -18.26
C ASN A 6 4.24 5.52 -17.16
N LYS A 7 4.32 5.89 -15.87
CA LYS A 7 4.49 4.95 -14.77
C LYS A 7 3.15 4.33 -14.37
N VAL A 8 3.16 3.06 -14.03
CA VAL A 8 2.00 2.32 -13.51
C VAL A 8 2.17 2.12 -12.02
N ALA A 9 1.24 2.63 -11.23
CA ALA A 9 1.28 2.60 -9.77
C ALA A 9 0.07 1.87 -9.19
N VAL A 10 0.30 0.90 -8.32
CA VAL A 10 -0.73 0.26 -7.49
C VAL A 10 -0.68 0.87 -6.09
N VAL A 11 -1.80 1.38 -5.59
CA VAL A 11 -1.93 2.00 -4.26
C VAL A 11 -3.06 1.32 -3.49
N THR A 12 -2.76 0.73 -2.34
CA THR A 12 -3.77 0.08 -1.49
C THR A 12 -4.32 1.01 -0.41
N GLY A 13 -5.58 0.83 0.01
CA GLY A 13 -6.23 1.69 1.00
C GLY A 13 -6.51 3.09 0.42
N GLY A 14 -7.01 3.16 -0.81
CA GLY A 14 -7.17 4.39 -1.58
C GLY A 14 -8.52 5.09 -1.48
N ALA A 15 -9.52 4.48 -0.82
CA ALA A 15 -10.91 4.96 -0.85
C ALA A 15 -11.25 6.01 0.21
N SER A 16 -10.73 5.89 1.42
CA SER A 16 -11.09 6.77 2.55
C SER A 16 -10.77 8.24 2.29
N ASN A 17 -11.64 9.13 2.76
CA ASN A 17 -11.44 10.57 2.66
C ASN A 17 -11.71 11.24 4.02
N PRO A 18 -10.71 11.88 4.67
CA PRO A 18 -9.32 12.01 4.23
C PRO A 18 -8.48 10.73 4.46
N SER A 19 -7.53 10.44 3.58
CA SER A 19 -6.55 9.38 3.78
C SER A 19 -5.25 9.63 3.00
N LEU A 20 -4.18 8.97 3.44
CA LEU A 20 -2.89 8.97 2.73
C LEU A 20 -3.02 8.29 1.36
N GLY A 21 -3.72 7.15 1.28
CA GLY A 21 -3.87 6.39 0.04
C GLY A 21 -4.56 7.20 -1.05
N ARG A 22 -5.67 7.89 -0.71
CA ARG A 22 -6.34 8.80 -1.63
C ARG A 22 -5.41 9.94 -2.08
N SER A 23 -4.75 10.62 -1.13
CA SER A 23 -3.86 11.74 -1.44
C SER A 23 -2.69 11.32 -2.34
N MET A 24 -2.10 10.14 -2.10
CA MET A 24 -1.05 9.58 -2.95
C MET A 24 -1.57 9.22 -4.33
N SER A 25 -2.75 8.61 -4.45
CA SER A 25 -3.36 8.25 -5.73
C SER A 25 -3.59 9.49 -6.61
N ILE A 26 -4.16 10.55 -6.04
CA ILE A 26 -4.37 11.83 -6.73
C ILE A 26 -3.03 12.46 -7.13
N ALA A 27 -2.07 12.55 -6.20
CA ALA A 27 -0.78 13.15 -6.48
C ALA A 27 0.01 12.39 -7.57
N PHE A 28 -0.07 11.06 -7.59
CA PHE A 28 0.57 10.25 -8.63
C PHE A 28 -0.07 10.47 -9.99
N ALA A 29 -1.41 10.53 -10.05
CA ALA A 29 -2.12 10.83 -11.29
C ALA A 29 -1.80 12.24 -11.82
N MET A 30 -1.71 13.24 -10.95
CA MET A 30 -1.29 14.61 -11.31
C MET A 30 0.14 14.65 -11.86
N GLU A 31 1.00 13.72 -11.46
CA GLU A 31 2.36 13.57 -11.99
C GLU A 31 2.45 12.62 -13.21
N GLY A 32 1.30 12.27 -13.81
CA GLY A 32 1.22 11.50 -15.05
C GLY A 32 1.26 9.98 -14.89
N ALA A 33 1.14 9.46 -13.66
CA ALA A 33 1.04 8.01 -13.45
C ALA A 33 -0.35 7.48 -13.83
N LYS A 34 -0.38 6.24 -14.31
CA LYS A 34 -1.58 5.41 -14.42
C LYS A 34 -1.79 4.72 -13.06
N VAL A 35 -2.85 5.08 -12.36
CA VAL A 35 -3.05 4.66 -10.97
C VAL A 35 -4.08 3.55 -10.88
N ILE A 36 -3.68 2.42 -10.30
CA ILE A 36 -4.58 1.37 -9.82
C ILE A 36 -4.76 1.60 -8.32
N LEU A 37 -5.92 2.11 -7.91
CA LEU A 37 -6.24 2.24 -6.50
C LEU A 37 -7.10 1.07 -6.04
N THR A 38 -6.80 0.53 -4.86
CA THR A 38 -7.54 -0.62 -4.33
C THR A 38 -8.01 -0.38 -2.91
N ASP A 39 -9.20 -0.88 -2.59
CA ASP A 39 -9.80 -0.80 -1.26
C ASP A 39 -10.93 -1.83 -1.13
N ILE A 40 -11.39 -2.10 0.10
CA ILE A 40 -12.63 -2.84 0.37
C ILE A 40 -13.87 -1.95 0.25
N ASP A 41 -13.74 -0.63 0.38
CA ASP A 41 -14.79 0.36 0.19
C ASP A 41 -14.97 0.68 -1.30
N ILE A 42 -15.94 0.01 -1.91
CA ILE A 42 -16.23 0.15 -3.34
C ILE A 42 -16.72 1.56 -3.68
N GLU A 43 -17.59 2.12 -2.85
CA GLU A 43 -18.19 3.44 -3.11
C GLU A 43 -17.16 4.54 -3.00
N GLY A 44 -16.35 4.51 -1.93
CA GLY A 44 -15.24 5.45 -1.73
C GLY A 44 -14.19 5.33 -2.84
N GLY A 45 -13.82 4.10 -3.23
CA GLY A 45 -12.84 3.86 -4.27
C GLY A 45 -13.28 4.40 -5.64
N LYS A 46 -14.53 4.21 -6.02
CA LYS A 46 -15.09 4.76 -7.26
C LYS A 46 -15.13 6.30 -7.25
N LYS A 47 -15.47 6.92 -6.11
CA LYS A 47 -15.44 8.38 -5.99
C LYS A 47 -14.02 8.94 -6.23
N VAL A 48 -12.99 8.27 -5.73
CA VAL A 48 -11.60 8.70 -5.96
C VAL A 48 -11.17 8.46 -7.41
N GLU A 49 -11.59 7.36 -8.03
CA GLU A 49 -11.38 7.10 -9.46
C GLU A 49 -11.99 8.23 -10.29
N ASP A 50 -13.27 8.56 -10.07
CA ASP A 50 -13.98 9.62 -10.80
C ASP A 50 -13.34 11.00 -10.60
N GLU A 51 -12.85 11.30 -9.40
CA GLU A 51 -12.13 12.54 -9.10
C GLU A 51 -10.84 12.66 -9.92
N ILE A 52 -10.07 11.58 -10.02
CA ILE A 52 -8.84 11.54 -10.83
C ILE A 52 -9.17 11.68 -12.31
N LEU A 53 -10.17 10.94 -12.81
CA LEU A 53 -10.58 10.98 -14.22
C LEU A 53 -11.10 12.38 -14.60
N SER A 54 -11.89 13.02 -13.73
CA SER A 54 -12.42 14.39 -13.95
C SER A 54 -11.31 15.45 -14.01
N SER A 55 -10.14 15.15 -13.43
CA SER A 55 -8.95 16.00 -13.47
C SER A 55 -8.01 15.68 -14.63
N ASN A 56 -8.47 14.93 -15.65
CA ASN A 56 -7.70 14.42 -16.77
C ASN A 56 -6.53 13.49 -16.36
N GLY A 57 -6.57 12.89 -15.19
CA GLY A 57 -5.67 11.82 -14.78
C GLY A 57 -6.13 10.45 -15.30
N GLU A 58 -5.33 9.42 -15.08
CA GLU A 58 -5.68 8.03 -15.42
C GLU A 58 -5.73 7.19 -14.15
N ALA A 59 -6.91 6.61 -13.86
CA ALA A 59 -7.12 5.76 -12.70
C ALA A 59 -8.01 4.57 -13.02
N PHE A 60 -7.87 3.50 -12.22
CA PHE A 60 -8.71 2.31 -12.25
C PHE A 60 -8.86 1.75 -10.86
N PHE A 61 -10.10 1.71 -10.35
CA PHE A 61 -10.42 1.14 -9.04
C PHE A 61 -10.62 -0.37 -9.12
N ILE A 62 -10.07 -1.09 -8.14
CA ILE A 62 -10.31 -2.54 -7.96
C ILE A 62 -10.70 -2.78 -6.50
N GLU A 63 -11.88 -3.40 -6.27
CA GLU A 63 -12.23 -3.94 -4.95
C GLU A 63 -11.20 -4.99 -4.53
N HIS A 64 -10.62 -4.83 -3.33
CA HIS A 64 -9.54 -5.68 -2.88
C HIS A 64 -9.42 -5.72 -1.36
N ASP A 65 -9.56 -6.91 -0.79
CA ASP A 65 -9.12 -7.19 0.57
C ASP A 65 -7.63 -7.58 0.55
N VAL A 66 -6.78 -6.72 1.12
CA VAL A 66 -5.33 -6.90 1.16
C VAL A 66 -4.88 -8.14 1.94
N THR A 67 -5.75 -8.74 2.76
CA THR A 67 -5.45 -9.99 3.49
C THR A 67 -5.57 -11.24 2.60
N SER A 68 -6.20 -11.11 1.42
CA SER A 68 -6.46 -12.19 0.46
C SER A 68 -5.32 -12.36 -0.54
N ALA A 69 -4.62 -13.48 -0.48
CA ALA A 69 -3.60 -13.83 -1.49
C ALA A 69 -4.21 -13.93 -2.90
N LYS A 70 -5.45 -14.47 -3.01
CA LYS A 70 -6.17 -14.55 -4.29
C LYS A 70 -6.52 -13.14 -4.80
N GLY A 71 -6.94 -12.23 -3.92
CA GLY A 71 -7.21 -10.84 -4.26
C GLY A 71 -5.99 -10.14 -4.86
N TRP A 72 -4.80 -10.36 -4.30
CA TRP A 72 -3.56 -9.83 -4.85
C TRP A 72 -3.25 -10.34 -6.27
N GLU A 73 -3.48 -11.64 -6.55
CA GLU A 73 -3.31 -12.19 -7.91
C GLU A 73 -4.31 -11.55 -8.90
N GLU A 74 -5.54 -11.30 -8.46
CA GLU A 74 -6.55 -10.62 -9.28
C GLU A 74 -6.13 -9.16 -9.60
N VAL A 75 -5.64 -8.42 -8.60
CA VAL A 75 -5.11 -7.05 -8.81
C VAL A 75 -3.94 -7.07 -9.79
N LYS A 76 -2.99 -8.00 -9.62
CA LYS A 76 -1.87 -8.16 -10.55
C LYS A 76 -2.35 -8.44 -11.98
N ASN A 77 -3.23 -9.42 -12.16
CA ASN A 77 -3.70 -9.81 -13.48
C ASN A 77 -4.39 -8.65 -14.20
N LYS A 78 -5.31 -7.94 -13.53
CA LYS A 78 -5.98 -6.76 -14.08
C LYS A 78 -5.01 -5.62 -14.39
N THR A 79 -3.98 -5.42 -13.55
CA THR A 79 -2.94 -4.42 -13.78
C THR A 79 -2.12 -4.73 -15.03
N ILE A 80 -1.66 -5.98 -15.17
CA ILE A 80 -0.84 -6.42 -16.30
C ILE A 80 -1.66 -6.48 -17.60
N GLU A 81 -2.90 -6.95 -17.54
CA GLU A 81 -3.81 -6.95 -18.68
C GLU A 81 -4.02 -5.54 -19.23
N ARG A 82 -4.21 -4.55 -18.36
CA ARG A 82 -4.51 -3.17 -18.76
C ARG A 82 -3.27 -2.38 -19.18
N TYR A 83 -2.13 -2.58 -18.52
CA TYR A 83 -0.96 -1.72 -18.67
C TYR A 83 0.33 -2.47 -19.01
N SER A 84 0.33 -3.79 -19.07
CA SER A 84 1.46 -4.68 -19.40
C SER A 84 2.67 -4.58 -18.46
N LYS A 85 2.60 -3.77 -17.39
CA LYS A 85 3.70 -3.56 -16.44
C LYS A 85 3.21 -3.07 -15.08
N ILE A 86 4.14 -3.04 -14.11
CA ILE A 86 4.01 -2.30 -12.87
C ILE A 86 5.34 -1.64 -12.51
N ASP A 87 5.34 -0.33 -12.26
CA ASP A 87 6.53 0.42 -11.86
C ASP A 87 6.58 0.71 -10.35
N ILE A 88 5.41 0.93 -9.72
CA ILE A 88 5.31 1.39 -8.34
C ILE A 88 4.26 0.59 -7.58
N LEU A 89 4.64 0.06 -6.42
CA LEU A 89 3.71 -0.55 -5.46
C LEU A 89 3.71 0.27 -4.17
N VAL A 90 2.55 0.77 -3.76
CA VAL A 90 2.35 1.44 -2.47
C VAL A 90 1.46 0.59 -1.58
N ASN A 91 2.06 -0.07 -0.62
CA ASN A 91 1.37 -0.81 0.43
C ASN A 91 0.99 0.18 1.54
N ASN A 92 -0.22 0.75 1.45
CA ASN A 92 -0.70 1.77 2.37
C ASN A 92 -1.85 1.30 3.26
N ALA A 93 -2.68 0.35 2.80
CA ALA A 93 -3.78 -0.17 3.62
C ALA A 93 -3.33 -0.56 5.03
N GLY A 94 -4.11 -0.20 6.03
CA GLY A 94 -3.79 -0.47 7.42
C GLY A 94 -4.94 -0.12 8.35
N ILE A 95 -4.88 -0.68 9.56
CA ILE A 95 -5.81 -0.41 10.67
C ILE A 95 -5.04 -0.12 11.94
N ALA A 96 -5.67 0.60 12.87
CA ALA A 96 -5.17 0.82 14.20
C ALA A 96 -6.24 0.39 15.23
N ILE A 97 -5.87 -0.53 16.13
CA ILE A 97 -6.65 -0.89 17.32
C ILE A 97 -5.87 -0.36 18.52
N ILE A 98 -6.48 0.57 19.25
CA ILE A 98 -5.83 1.31 20.35
C ILE A 98 -6.48 0.93 21.65
N LYS A 99 -5.82 0.04 22.41
CA LYS A 99 -6.25 -0.41 23.75
C LYS A 99 -5.07 -1.01 24.53
N PRO A 100 -5.17 -1.15 25.87
CA PRO A 100 -4.17 -1.83 26.68
C PRO A 100 -3.85 -3.23 26.15
N LEU A 101 -2.62 -3.71 26.40
CA LEU A 101 -2.18 -5.02 25.92
C LEU A 101 -3.06 -6.16 26.47
N GLU A 102 -3.42 -6.10 27.75
CA GLU A 102 -4.25 -7.12 28.41
C GLU A 102 -5.70 -7.16 27.93
N GLU A 103 -6.17 -6.09 27.27
CA GLU A 103 -7.50 -6.00 26.67
C GLU A 103 -7.50 -6.37 25.18
N THR A 104 -6.32 -6.54 24.57
CA THR A 104 -6.19 -6.88 23.15
C THR A 104 -6.43 -8.38 22.98
N SER A 105 -7.48 -8.76 22.24
CA SER A 105 -7.75 -10.16 21.96
C SER A 105 -6.78 -10.74 20.91
N GLU A 106 -6.64 -12.08 20.88
CA GLU A 106 -5.87 -12.75 19.81
C GLU A 106 -6.44 -12.44 18.41
N GLU A 107 -7.75 -12.34 18.29
CA GLU A 107 -8.41 -12.00 17.02
C GLU A 107 -8.00 -10.59 16.55
N GLU A 108 -8.02 -9.61 17.44
CA GLU A 108 -7.59 -8.24 17.13
C GLU A 108 -6.10 -8.16 16.81
N TRP A 109 -5.28 -8.95 17.51
CA TRP A 109 -3.86 -9.10 17.20
C TRP A 109 -3.68 -9.67 15.78
N HIS A 110 -4.31 -10.79 15.46
CA HIS A 110 -4.23 -11.42 14.15
C HIS A 110 -4.72 -10.49 13.05
N LYS A 111 -5.88 -9.83 13.26
CA LYS A 111 -6.42 -8.86 12.31
C LYS A 111 -5.43 -7.72 12.04
N THR A 112 -4.79 -7.19 13.08
CA THR A 112 -3.81 -6.11 12.95
C THR A 112 -2.58 -6.57 12.17
N ILE A 113 -2.04 -7.76 12.47
CA ILE A 113 -0.89 -8.33 11.77
C ILE A 113 -1.25 -8.67 10.32
N ASP A 114 -2.41 -9.26 10.07
CA ASP A 114 -2.83 -9.64 8.73
C ASP A 114 -3.01 -8.43 7.82
N VAL A 115 -3.67 -7.38 8.31
CA VAL A 115 -3.90 -6.17 7.52
C VAL A 115 -2.64 -5.32 7.37
N ASN A 116 -1.84 -5.13 8.45
CA ASN A 116 -0.75 -4.16 8.42
C ASN A 116 0.59 -4.73 7.96
N LEU A 117 0.85 -6.02 8.14
CA LEU A 117 2.15 -6.63 7.86
C LEU A 117 2.08 -7.75 6.82
N LYS A 118 1.21 -8.74 7.02
CA LYS A 118 1.06 -9.87 6.08
C LYS A 118 0.59 -9.38 4.71
N SER A 119 -0.29 -8.38 4.65
CA SER A 119 -0.72 -7.77 3.39
C SER A 119 0.45 -7.23 2.57
N ILE A 120 1.40 -6.56 3.22
CA ILE A 120 2.60 -6.01 2.59
C ILE A 120 3.48 -7.14 2.04
N PHE A 121 3.65 -8.22 2.82
CA PHE A 121 4.34 -9.42 2.33
C PHE A 121 3.65 -9.98 1.08
N LEU A 122 2.31 -10.11 1.10
CA LEU A 122 1.55 -10.62 -0.05
C LEU A 122 1.71 -9.73 -1.27
N GLY A 123 1.57 -8.41 -1.12
CA GLY A 123 1.73 -7.44 -2.21
C GLY A 123 3.13 -7.50 -2.82
N CYS A 124 4.16 -7.47 -1.99
CA CYS A 124 5.55 -7.60 -2.46
C CYS A 124 5.79 -8.93 -3.18
N LYS A 125 5.35 -10.05 -2.58
CA LYS A 125 5.48 -11.39 -3.17
C LYS A 125 4.82 -11.47 -4.54
N THR A 126 3.67 -10.83 -4.71
CA THR A 126 2.88 -10.86 -5.95
C THR A 126 3.54 -10.05 -7.08
N PHE A 127 4.08 -8.85 -6.79
CA PHE A 127 4.56 -7.94 -7.82
C PHE A 127 6.07 -7.98 -8.08
N ILE A 128 6.88 -8.43 -7.13
CA ILE A 128 8.34 -8.54 -7.30
C ILE A 128 8.73 -9.35 -8.53
N PRO A 129 8.10 -10.49 -8.88
CA PRO A 129 8.46 -11.23 -10.09
C PRO A 129 8.39 -10.37 -11.36
N ASN A 130 7.33 -9.59 -11.54
CA ASN A 130 7.19 -8.69 -12.69
C ASN A 130 8.24 -7.56 -12.67
N MET A 131 8.48 -6.93 -11.51
CA MET A 131 9.51 -5.90 -11.37
C MET A 131 10.92 -6.45 -11.63
N ARG A 132 11.18 -7.70 -11.23
CA ARG A 132 12.46 -8.39 -11.48
C ARG A 132 12.68 -8.65 -12.97
N GLU A 133 11.67 -9.11 -13.70
CA GLU A 133 11.73 -9.27 -15.16
C GLU A 133 11.97 -7.95 -15.87
N GLN A 134 11.34 -6.87 -15.40
CA GLN A 134 11.53 -5.49 -15.89
C GLN A 134 12.89 -4.90 -15.51
N LYS A 135 13.62 -5.49 -14.56
CA LYS A 135 14.83 -4.96 -13.92
C LYS A 135 14.63 -3.55 -13.37
N SER A 136 13.44 -3.26 -12.91
CA SER A 136 13.04 -1.95 -12.38
C SER A 136 11.80 -2.07 -11.52
N GLY A 137 11.78 -1.40 -10.37
CA GLY A 137 10.63 -1.31 -9.50
C GLY A 137 10.83 -0.36 -8.33
N SER A 138 9.74 0.18 -7.80
CA SER A 138 9.76 0.99 -6.59
C SER A 138 8.64 0.54 -5.65
N ILE A 139 9.01 0.00 -4.49
CA ILE A 139 8.07 -0.43 -3.45
C ILE A 139 8.12 0.58 -2.31
N ILE A 140 6.96 1.05 -1.89
CA ILE A 140 6.78 1.99 -0.79
C ILE A 140 5.83 1.36 0.22
N ASN A 141 6.33 1.09 1.42
CA ASN A 141 5.56 0.48 2.50
C ASN A 141 5.25 1.54 3.56
N ILE A 142 3.97 1.76 3.84
CA ILE A 142 3.57 2.73 4.87
C ILE A 142 3.65 2.08 6.25
N SER A 143 4.72 2.43 6.96
CA SER A 143 4.90 2.10 8.37
C SER A 143 4.25 3.18 9.25
N SER A 144 4.90 3.59 10.31
CA SER A 144 4.46 4.62 11.26
C SER A 144 5.65 5.03 12.14
N ILE A 145 5.55 6.16 12.83
CA ILE A 145 6.43 6.44 13.96
C ILE A 145 6.35 5.30 15.00
N ALA A 146 5.19 4.63 15.13
CA ALA A 146 5.02 3.44 15.97
C ALA A 146 5.89 2.24 15.53
N GLY A 147 6.44 2.25 14.33
CA GLY A 147 7.44 1.28 13.87
C GLY A 147 8.89 1.66 14.21
N LEU A 148 9.11 2.84 14.77
CA LEU A 148 10.41 3.34 15.22
C LEU A 148 10.51 3.33 16.74
N VAL A 149 9.41 3.71 17.43
CA VAL A 149 9.30 3.78 18.88
C VAL A 149 7.99 3.13 19.34
N GLY A 150 7.94 2.63 20.58
CA GLY A 150 6.70 2.11 21.14
C GLY A 150 5.72 3.25 21.43
N LEU A 151 4.44 3.02 21.19
CA LEU A 151 3.35 3.91 21.57
C LEU A 151 2.46 3.20 22.60
N GLU A 152 2.03 3.96 23.60
CA GLU A 152 1.11 3.49 24.62
C GLU A 152 -0.20 2.99 23.98
N ARG A 153 -0.73 1.86 24.47
CA ARG A 153 -1.99 1.24 24.03
C ARG A 153 -2.00 0.79 22.54
N CYS A 154 -0.82 0.67 21.93
CA CYS A 154 -0.66 0.36 20.50
C CYS A 154 0.21 -0.88 20.26
N SER A 155 0.19 -1.88 21.16
CA SER A 155 1.13 -3.02 21.12
C SER A 155 1.10 -3.78 19.79
N ALA A 156 -0.07 -4.23 19.35
CA ALA A 156 -0.22 -4.95 18.07
C ALA A 156 0.14 -4.06 16.87
N TYR A 157 -0.30 -2.80 16.90
CA TYR A 157 0.00 -1.82 15.86
C TYR A 157 1.51 -1.56 15.76
N SER A 158 2.17 -1.27 16.87
CA SER A 158 3.62 -1.02 16.92
C SER A 158 4.41 -2.25 16.46
N ALA A 159 4.03 -3.45 16.89
CA ALA A 159 4.64 -4.70 16.42
C ALA A 159 4.50 -4.86 14.90
N SER A 160 3.30 -4.63 14.35
CA SER A 160 3.05 -4.71 12.91
C SER A 160 3.91 -3.71 12.13
N LYS A 161 3.96 -2.44 12.57
CA LYS A 161 4.69 -1.37 11.88
C LYS A 161 6.22 -1.48 12.05
N GLY A 162 6.69 -2.05 13.18
CA GLY A 162 8.08 -2.48 13.35
C GLY A 162 8.47 -3.60 12.40
N GLY A 163 7.59 -4.59 12.22
CA GLY A 163 7.73 -5.66 11.22
C GLY A 163 7.83 -5.12 9.80
N VAL A 164 6.99 -4.16 9.41
CA VAL A 164 7.05 -3.48 8.10
C VAL A 164 8.40 -2.85 7.85
N ARG A 165 8.96 -2.15 8.85
CA ARG A 165 10.27 -1.51 8.75
C ARG A 165 11.39 -2.52 8.43
N LEU A 166 11.42 -3.65 9.11
CA LEU A 166 12.47 -4.67 8.90
C LEU A 166 12.22 -5.47 7.61
N LEU A 167 10.98 -5.85 7.32
CA LEU A 167 10.61 -6.50 6.06
C LEU A 167 11.05 -5.65 4.85
N THR A 168 10.84 -4.34 4.91
CA THR A 168 11.25 -3.40 3.85
C THR A 168 12.77 -3.47 3.59
N LYS A 169 13.57 -3.52 4.65
CA LYS A 169 15.04 -3.61 4.54
C LYS A 169 15.49 -4.93 3.94
N SER A 170 14.88 -6.04 4.37
CA SER A 170 15.17 -7.36 3.81
C SER A 170 14.88 -7.40 2.31
N ILE A 171 13.69 -6.93 1.89
CA ILE A 171 13.31 -6.86 0.47
C ILE A 171 14.29 -5.97 -0.32
N ALA A 172 14.71 -4.82 0.23
CA ALA A 172 15.67 -3.94 -0.44
C ALA A 172 17.02 -4.62 -0.68
N LEU A 173 17.50 -5.42 0.29
CA LEU A 173 18.75 -6.17 0.17
C LEU A 173 18.61 -7.35 -0.82
N GLU A 174 17.50 -8.09 -0.76
CA GLU A 174 17.26 -9.27 -1.61
C GLU A 174 17.09 -8.93 -3.09
N TYR A 175 16.50 -7.77 -3.39
CA TYR A 175 16.08 -7.43 -4.76
C TYR A 175 16.76 -6.19 -5.34
N GLY A 176 17.69 -5.56 -4.61
CA GLY A 176 18.42 -4.37 -5.07
C GLY A 176 19.23 -4.62 -6.35
N GLU A 177 19.84 -5.81 -6.50
CA GLU A 177 20.59 -6.19 -7.70
C GLU A 177 19.73 -6.23 -8.98
N PHE A 178 18.39 -6.41 -8.83
CA PHE A 178 17.45 -6.39 -9.95
C PHE A 178 16.88 -5.00 -10.25
N GLY A 179 17.46 -3.92 -9.69
CA GLY A 179 17.00 -2.56 -9.89
C GLY A 179 15.69 -2.23 -9.13
N ILE A 180 15.32 -3.03 -8.13
CA ILE A 180 14.12 -2.82 -7.31
C ILE A 180 14.52 -2.09 -6.03
N ARG A 181 13.89 -0.93 -5.80
CA ARG A 181 14.03 -0.18 -4.55
C ARG A 181 12.85 -0.46 -3.63
N CYS A 182 13.10 -0.67 -2.35
CA CYS A 182 12.06 -0.86 -1.35
C CYS A 182 12.32 0.08 -0.16
N ASN A 183 11.36 0.96 0.14
CA ASN A 183 11.48 1.95 1.21
C ASN A 183 10.25 1.95 2.10
N SER A 184 10.42 2.30 3.38
CA SER A 184 9.30 2.55 4.30
C SER A 184 9.19 4.03 4.64
N ILE A 185 7.94 4.51 4.70
CA ILE A 185 7.60 5.85 5.18
C ILE A 185 7.03 5.70 6.59
N HIS A 186 7.40 6.58 7.49
CA HIS A 186 7.03 6.54 8.90
C HIS A 186 6.26 7.81 9.29
N PRO A 187 4.98 7.93 8.90
CA PRO A 187 4.18 9.10 9.26
C PRO A 187 4.03 9.25 10.78
N GLY A 188 3.95 10.49 11.25
CA GLY A 188 3.49 10.83 12.58
C GLY A 188 1.96 10.84 12.66
N PHE A 189 1.41 11.64 13.57
CA PHE A 189 -0.04 11.84 13.66
C PHE A 189 -0.52 12.67 12.46
N MET A 190 -1.51 12.14 11.77
CA MET A 190 -2.10 12.78 10.60
C MET A 190 -3.63 12.80 10.74
N ALA A 191 -4.25 13.87 10.26
CA ALA A 191 -5.71 14.01 10.23
C ALA A 191 -6.28 13.12 9.11
N THR A 192 -6.53 11.85 9.43
CA THR A 192 -7.13 10.85 8.54
C THR A 192 -8.28 10.13 9.25
N ASN A 193 -9.02 9.29 8.53
CA ASN A 193 -10.09 8.47 9.08
C ASN A 193 -9.60 7.18 9.79
N MET A 194 -8.31 7.04 10.00
CA MET A 194 -7.71 5.95 10.77
C MET A 194 -7.67 6.29 12.25
#